data_549fe423aed3975090cac519dcbddcd6
#
_entry.id   549fe423aed3975090cac519dcbddcd6
#
_cell.length_a   1.000
_cell.length_b   1.000
_cell.length_c   1.000
_cell.angle_alpha   90.00
_cell.angle_beta   90.00
_cell.angle_gamma   90.00
#
_symmetry.space_group_name_H-M   'P 1'
#
loop_
_entity.id
_entity.type
_entity.pdbx_description
1 polymer ?
#
loop_
_entity_poly.entity_id
_entity_poly.type
_entity_poly.pdbx_seq_one_letter_code
_entity_poly.pdbx_strand_id
1 'polypeptide(L)'
;MRKTKPPVGWEHVRNCFPVPNILLDMNLPANAVAVYLYLLRNADRKTNQCHPSEGTIAKRLHLSRNTVAKHVRLLEERGLIVTEHTTVITKQGVKRNGNLLYTLLPMHEVMERFYERQLTALDRTTERHKAQIKLSAQQGA
;
A
#
# COMPACT_ATOMS: atom_id res chain seq x y z
N MET A 1 8.53 2.53 -46.12
CA MET A 1 8.55 2.86 -44.68
C MET A 1 8.88 1.60 -43.89
N ARG A 2 10.06 1.54 -43.32
CA ARG A 2 10.36 0.48 -42.34
C ARG A 2 9.47 0.70 -41.12
N LYS A 3 8.52 -0.17 -40.91
CA LYS A 3 7.80 -0.23 -39.64
C LYS A 3 8.83 -0.61 -38.58
N THR A 4 9.36 0.39 -37.89
CA THR A 4 10.16 0.14 -36.69
C THR A 4 9.25 -0.61 -35.71
N LYS A 5 9.65 -1.84 -35.42
CA LYS A 5 8.99 -2.61 -34.35
C LYS A 5 8.99 -1.72 -33.09
N PRO A 6 7.84 -1.46 -32.49
CA PRO A 6 7.86 -0.71 -31.23
C PRO A 6 8.79 -1.42 -30.25
N PRO A 7 9.51 -0.70 -29.42
CA PRO A 7 10.29 -1.34 -28.35
C PRO A 7 9.35 -2.29 -27.60
N VAL A 8 9.87 -3.43 -27.16
CA VAL A 8 9.09 -4.48 -26.49
C VAL A 8 8.22 -3.81 -25.43
N GLY A 9 7.00 -3.49 -25.81
CA GLY A 9 6.03 -2.87 -24.94
C GLY A 9 5.39 -3.93 -24.02
N TRP A 10 4.90 -3.50 -22.90
CA TRP A 10 4.20 -4.34 -21.93
C TRP A 10 2.95 -5.03 -22.51
N GLU A 11 2.43 -4.53 -23.59
CA GLU A 11 1.29 -5.10 -24.34
C GLU A 11 1.54 -6.52 -24.87
N HIS A 12 2.78 -6.93 -25.01
CA HIS A 12 3.14 -8.27 -25.44
C HIS A 12 3.48 -9.21 -24.27
N VAL A 13 3.54 -8.67 -23.06
CA VAL A 13 3.80 -9.47 -21.86
C VAL A 13 2.46 -9.98 -21.33
N ARG A 14 2.27 -11.29 -21.42
CA ARG A 14 1.09 -11.95 -20.86
C ARG A 14 1.36 -12.33 -19.40
N ASN A 15 0.29 -12.49 -18.65
CA ASN A 15 0.35 -12.94 -17.27
C ASN A 15 1.17 -12.01 -16.35
N CYS A 16 0.89 -10.73 -16.45
CA CYS A 16 1.49 -9.68 -15.63
C CYS A 16 0.41 -8.73 -15.10
N PHE A 17 0.77 -7.93 -14.13
CA PHE A 17 -0.11 -6.89 -13.59
C PHE A 17 0.67 -5.58 -13.38
N PRO A 18 0.02 -4.42 -13.59
CA PRO A 18 0.68 -3.14 -13.39
C PRO A 18 0.88 -2.83 -11.91
N VAL A 19 2.02 -2.23 -11.60
CA VAL A 19 2.36 -1.77 -10.24
C VAL A 19 2.55 -0.26 -10.27
N PRO A 20 1.93 0.48 -9.35
CA PRO A 20 2.09 1.92 -9.29
C PRO A 20 3.52 2.33 -8.91
N ASN A 21 4.07 3.30 -9.62
CA ASN A 21 5.42 3.79 -9.35
C ASN A 21 5.57 4.37 -7.95
N ILE A 22 4.53 5.01 -7.43
CA ILE A 22 4.55 5.64 -6.10
C ILE A 22 4.80 4.67 -4.97
N LEU A 23 4.52 3.39 -5.17
CA LEU A 23 4.75 2.34 -4.16
C LEU A 23 6.21 2.32 -3.67
N LEU A 24 7.15 2.57 -4.57
CA LEU A 24 8.58 2.61 -4.23
C LEU A 24 9.00 3.94 -3.60
N ASP A 25 8.21 4.98 -3.75
CA ASP A 25 8.49 6.33 -3.22
C ASP A 25 7.94 6.52 -1.80
N MET A 26 7.12 5.61 -1.32
CA MET A 26 6.45 5.71 -0.02
C MET A 26 7.31 5.28 1.18
N ASN A 27 8.57 4.93 0.95
CA ASN A 27 9.48 4.48 1.99
C ASN A 27 8.93 3.29 2.80
N LEU A 28 8.38 2.32 2.11
CA LEU A 28 7.84 1.09 2.72
C LEU A 28 8.95 0.04 2.90
N PRO A 29 8.90 -0.76 3.97
CA PRO A 29 9.76 -1.94 4.09
C PRO A 29 9.53 -2.92 2.92
N ALA A 30 10.55 -3.65 2.51
CA ALA A 30 10.46 -4.60 1.42
C ALA A 30 9.35 -5.65 1.60
N ASN A 31 9.16 -6.13 2.82
CA ASN A 31 8.10 -7.09 3.13
C ASN A 31 6.69 -6.49 2.98
N ALA A 32 6.52 -5.21 3.33
CA ALA A 32 5.26 -4.51 3.11
C ALA A 32 4.95 -4.37 1.62
N VAL A 33 5.96 -4.03 0.82
CA VAL A 33 5.82 -3.99 -0.65
C VAL A 33 5.43 -5.36 -1.19
N ALA A 34 6.07 -6.43 -0.73
CA ALA A 34 5.74 -7.79 -1.16
C ALA A 34 4.31 -8.19 -0.80
N VAL A 35 3.83 -7.88 0.39
CA VAL A 35 2.44 -8.12 0.81
C VAL A 35 1.48 -7.33 -0.08
N TYR A 36 1.75 -6.07 -0.32
CA TYR A 36 0.91 -5.25 -1.20
C TYR A 36 0.85 -5.79 -2.63
N LEU A 37 1.98 -6.21 -3.19
CA LEU A 37 2.03 -6.81 -4.53
C LEU A 37 1.20 -8.10 -4.60
N TYR A 38 1.25 -8.93 -3.57
CA TYR A 38 0.43 -10.13 -3.51
C TYR A 38 -1.07 -9.80 -3.49
N LEU A 39 -1.48 -8.83 -2.69
CA LEU A 39 -2.86 -8.37 -2.65
C LEU A 39 -3.31 -7.77 -3.98
N LEU A 40 -2.47 -6.94 -4.58
CA LEU A 40 -2.73 -6.31 -5.86
C LEU A 40 -2.94 -7.33 -6.99
N ARG A 41 -2.09 -8.35 -7.03
CA ARG A 41 -2.20 -9.44 -8.01
C ARG A 41 -3.52 -10.19 -7.88
N ASN A 42 -3.99 -10.44 -6.66
CA ASN A 42 -5.16 -11.26 -6.37
C ASN A 42 -6.46 -10.45 -6.28
N ALA A 43 -6.39 -9.13 -6.27
CA ALA A 43 -7.57 -8.29 -6.19
C ALA A 43 -8.39 -8.37 -7.48
N ASP A 44 -9.71 -8.41 -7.31
CA ASP A 44 -10.64 -8.28 -8.43
C ASP A 44 -10.52 -6.87 -9.02
N ARG A 45 -10.38 -6.78 -10.33
CA ARG A 45 -10.21 -5.49 -11.03
C ARG A 45 -11.43 -4.57 -10.96
N LYS A 46 -12.61 -5.14 -10.74
CA LYS A 46 -13.86 -4.37 -10.64
C LYS A 46 -14.08 -3.82 -9.24
N THR A 47 -13.82 -4.64 -8.22
CA THR A 47 -14.07 -4.30 -6.81
C THR A 47 -12.83 -3.86 -6.06
N ASN A 48 -11.64 -4.12 -6.59
CA ASN A 48 -10.34 -3.95 -5.93
C ASN A 48 -10.23 -4.71 -4.60
N GLN A 49 -10.92 -5.83 -4.49
CA GLN A 49 -11.01 -6.61 -3.26
C GLN A 49 -10.44 -8.01 -3.44
N CYS A 50 -9.85 -8.54 -2.39
CA CYS A 50 -9.45 -9.93 -2.27
C CYS A 50 -9.53 -10.37 -0.80
N HIS A 51 -9.56 -11.67 -0.58
CA HIS A 51 -9.74 -12.25 0.76
C HIS A 51 -8.83 -13.46 1.03
N PRO A 52 -7.54 -13.40 0.69
CA PRO A 52 -6.62 -14.50 1.01
C PRO A 52 -6.44 -14.63 2.53
N SER A 53 -6.20 -15.84 3.02
CA SER A 53 -5.85 -16.02 4.42
C SER A 53 -4.44 -15.52 4.72
N GLU A 54 -4.20 -15.09 5.94
CA GLU A 54 -2.84 -14.69 6.38
C GLU A 54 -1.84 -15.84 6.19
N GLY A 55 -2.27 -17.07 6.44
CA GLY A 55 -1.43 -18.25 6.21
C GLY A 55 -1.07 -18.46 4.74
N THR A 56 -1.98 -18.18 3.82
CA THR A 56 -1.72 -18.26 2.37
C THR A 56 -0.71 -17.19 1.94
N ILE A 57 -0.89 -15.97 2.41
CA ILE A 57 0.06 -14.87 2.14
C ILE A 57 1.45 -15.20 2.69
N ALA A 58 1.51 -15.64 3.95
CA ALA A 58 2.75 -16.01 4.63
C ALA A 58 3.50 -17.11 3.89
N LYS A 59 2.79 -18.16 3.50
CA LYS A 59 3.36 -19.29 2.77
C LYS A 59 3.89 -18.88 1.39
N ARG A 60 3.15 -18.02 0.70
CA ARG A 60 3.51 -17.59 -0.65
C ARG A 60 4.73 -16.67 -0.66
N LEU A 61 4.85 -15.82 0.35
CA LEU A 61 5.92 -14.84 0.47
C LEU A 61 7.09 -15.31 1.35
N HIS A 62 7.02 -16.52 1.88
CA HIS A 62 8.02 -17.04 2.82
C HIS A 62 8.20 -16.17 4.06
N LEU A 63 7.09 -15.68 4.59
CA LEU A 63 7.03 -14.86 5.80
C LEU A 63 6.26 -15.61 6.90
N SER A 64 6.45 -15.21 8.15
CA SER A 64 5.59 -15.66 9.24
C SER A 64 4.24 -14.95 9.21
N ARG A 65 3.21 -15.57 9.79
CA ARG A 65 1.88 -14.93 9.91
C ARG A 65 1.94 -13.61 10.68
N ASN A 66 2.73 -13.55 11.72
CA ASN A 66 2.92 -12.33 12.52
C ASN A 66 3.55 -11.21 11.69
N THR A 67 4.52 -11.54 10.85
CA THR A 67 5.13 -10.59 9.92
C THR A 67 4.12 -10.07 8.90
N VAL A 68 3.29 -10.95 8.33
CA VAL A 68 2.21 -10.57 7.41
C VAL A 68 1.23 -9.62 8.11
N ALA A 69 0.76 -9.96 9.31
CA ALA A 69 -0.16 -9.13 10.08
C ALA A 69 0.43 -7.74 10.38
N LYS A 70 1.70 -7.67 10.75
CA LYS A 70 2.43 -6.43 10.98
C LYS A 70 2.45 -5.53 9.74
N HIS A 71 2.76 -6.11 8.60
CA HIS A 71 2.85 -5.35 7.35
C HIS A 71 1.47 -4.98 6.79
N VAL A 72 0.45 -5.79 7.01
CA VAL A 72 -0.93 -5.44 6.70
C VAL A 72 -1.35 -4.18 7.49
N ARG A 73 -1.07 -4.13 8.78
CA ARG A 73 -1.34 -2.94 9.60
C ARG A 73 -0.59 -1.72 9.10
N LEU A 74 0.67 -1.88 8.71
CA LEU A 74 1.46 -0.79 8.15
C LEU A 74 0.85 -0.25 6.85
N LEU A 75 0.41 -1.13 5.96
CA LEU A 75 -0.26 -0.74 4.71
C LEU A 75 -1.58 0.00 4.98
N GLU A 76 -2.34 -0.42 5.99
CA GLU A 76 -3.54 0.30 6.44
C GLU A 76 -3.21 1.70 6.97
N GLU A 77 -2.22 1.82 7.84
CA GLU A 77 -1.76 3.10 8.40
C GLU A 77 -1.29 4.06 7.31
N ARG A 78 -0.66 3.54 6.27
CA ARG A 78 -0.21 4.33 5.12
C ARG A 78 -1.33 4.68 4.13
N GLY A 79 -2.54 4.13 4.34
CA GLY A 79 -3.70 4.43 3.51
C GLY A 79 -3.72 3.73 2.16
N LEU A 80 -3.02 2.61 2.02
CA LEU A 80 -2.98 1.81 0.79
C LEU A 80 -4.13 0.81 0.71
N ILE A 81 -4.53 0.26 1.84
CA ILE A 81 -5.57 -0.77 1.95
C ILE A 81 -6.51 -0.48 3.10
N VAL A 82 -7.70 -1.08 3.03
CA VAL A 82 -8.66 -1.17 4.13
C VAL A 82 -8.96 -2.63 4.36
N THR A 83 -9.04 -3.05 5.61
CA THR A 83 -9.39 -4.43 5.97
C THR A 83 -10.72 -4.49 6.69
N GLU A 84 -11.50 -5.53 6.41
CA GLU A 84 -12.77 -5.81 7.05
C GLU A 84 -12.80 -7.25 7.53
N HIS A 85 -13.35 -7.47 8.72
CA HIS A 85 -13.56 -8.81 9.22
C HIS A 85 -14.75 -9.45 8.51
N THR A 86 -14.59 -10.71 8.09
CA THR A 86 -15.67 -11.50 7.50
C THR A 86 -16.07 -12.62 8.44
N THR A 87 -17.32 -13.02 8.36
CA THR A 87 -17.86 -14.18 9.06
C THR A 87 -18.29 -15.23 8.05
N VAL A 88 -17.97 -16.50 8.36
CA VAL A 88 -18.38 -17.65 7.55
C VAL A 88 -19.32 -18.49 8.37
N ILE A 89 -20.45 -18.89 7.78
CA ILE A 89 -21.38 -19.85 8.37
C ILE A 89 -20.98 -21.25 7.88
N THR A 90 -20.64 -22.13 8.83
CA THR A 90 -20.30 -23.51 8.49
C THR A 90 -21.56 -24.30 8.06
N LYS A 91 -21.38 -25.44 7.41
CA LYS A 91 -22.49 -26.35 7.06
C LYS A 91 -23.35 -26.77 8.25
N GLN A 92 -22.83 -26.64 9.47
CA GLN A 92 -23.50 -26.94 10.73
C GLN A 92 -24.19 -25.72 11.35
N GLY A 93 -24.22 -24.58 10.66
CA GLY A 93 -24.86 -23.33 11.12
C GLY A 93 -24.06 -22.53 12.15
N VAL A 94 -22.81 -22.88 12.41
CA VAL A 94 -21.93 -22.16 13.35
C VAL A 94 -21.24 -21.01 12.65
N LYS A 95 -21.34 -19.81 13.24
CA LYS A 95 -20.59 -18.64 12.78
C LYS A 95 -19.11 -18.77 13.19
N ARG A 96 -18.21 -18.64 12.24
CA ARG A 96 -16.76 -18.55 12.47
C ARG A 96 -16.20 -17.32 11.80
N ASN A 97 -15.08 -16.80 12.32
CA ASN A 97 -14.34 -15.75 11.68
C ASN A 97 -13.78 -16.27 10.35
N GLY A 98 -14.11 -15.56 9.28
CA GLY A 98 -13.53 -15.80 7.96
C GLY A 98 -12.20 -15.07 7.79
N ASN A 99 -11.65 -15.13 6.58
CA ASN A 99 -10.48 -14.37 6.21
C ASN A 99 -10.80 -12.87 6.19
N LEU A 100 -9.79 -12.04 6.40
CA LEU A 100 -9.93 -10.61 6.21
C LEU A 100 -10.26 -10.29 4.74
N LEU A 101 -11.18 -9.37 4.53
CA LEU A 101 -11.44 -8.77 3.23
C LEU A 101 -10.53 -7.57 3.08
N TYR A 102 -9.66 -7.61 2.07
CA TYR A 102 -8.75 -6.52 1.75
C TYR A 102 -9.32 -5.70 0.60
N THR A 103 -9.48 -4.42 0.80
CA THR A 103 -9.85 -3.48 -0.25
C THR A 103 -8.65 -2.58 -0.54
N LEU A 104 -8.15 -2.63 -1.77
CA LEU A 104 -7.07 -1.75 -2.20
C LEU A 104 -7.68 -0.41 -2.59
N LEU A 105 -7.17 0.66 -2.00
CA LEU A 105 -7.66 2.01 -2.29
C LEU A 105 -7.23 2.45 -3.70
N PRO A 106 -8.07 3.24 -4.41
CA PRO A 106 -7.70 3.78 -5.70
C PRO A 106 -6.40 4.56 -5.65
N MET A 107 -5.54 4.38 -6.63
CA MET A 107 -4.18 4.93 -6.61
C MET A 107 -4.17 6.45 -6.55
N HIS A 108 -5.13 7.13 -7.19
CA HIS A 108 -5.22 8.58 -7.11
C HIS A 108 -5.44 9.08 -5.68
N GLU A 109 -6.27 8.40 -4.88
CA GLU A 109 -6.48 8.74 -3.47
C GLU A 109 -5.21 8.51 -2.63
N VAL A 110 -4.50 7.42 -2.89
CA VAL A 110 -3.22 7.12 -2.22
C VAL A 110 -2.19 8.20 -2.53
N MET A 111 -2.09 8.61 -3.79
CA MET A 111 -1.18 9.66 -4.24
C MET A 111 -1.51 11.02 -3.62
N GLU A 112 -2.78 11.40 -3.60
CA GLU A 112 -3.22 12.65 -2.97
C GLU A 112 -2.83 12.70 -1.49
N ARG A 113 -3.13 11.64 -0.74
CA ARG A 113 -2.76 11.55 0.68
C ARG A 113 -1.25 11.57 0.91
N PHE A 114 -0.50 10.94 0.04
CA PHE A 114 0.95 10.94 0.12
C PHE A 114 1.51 12.35 -0.09
N TYR A 115 1.07 13.06 -1.11
CA TYR A 115 1.50 14.43 -1.37
C TYR A 115 1.05 15.41 -0.29
N GLU A 116 -0.16 15.27 0.23
CA GLU A 116 -0.64 16.08 1.36
C GLU A 116 0.24 15.91 2.60
N ARG A 117 0.64 14.68 2.92
CA ARG A 117 1.57 14.42 4.03
C ARG A 117 2.94 15.06 3.80
N GLN A 118 3.45 15.01 2.58
CA GLN A 118 4.72 15.65 2.23
C GLN A 118 4.63 17.18 2.37
N LEU A 119 3.57 17.79 1.87
CA LEU A 119 3.33 19.23 2.00
C LEU A 119 3.22 19.64 3.47
N THR A 120 2.47 18.89 4.28
CA THR A 120 2.35 19.15 5.71
C THR A 120 3.72 19.06 6.43
N ALA A 121 4.53 18.07 6.07
CA ALA A 121 5.87 17.93 6.62
C ALA A 121 6.79 19.09 6.24
N LEU A 122 6.72 19.57 5.00
CA LEU A 122 7.45 20.75 4.54
C LEU A 122 7.00 22.02 5.26
N ASP A 123 5.72 22.22 5.44
CA ASP A 123 5.17 23.36 6.18
C ASP A 123 5.67 23.38 7.62
N ARG A 124 5.63 22.24 8.30
CA ARG A 124 6.17 22.11 9.67
C ARG A 124 7.66 22.43 9.74
N THR A 125 8.43 21.96 8.77
CA THR A 125 9.87 22.24 8.71
C THR A 125 10.12 23.73 8.49
N THR A 126 9.37 24.36 7.62
CA THR A 126 9.44 25.79 7.35
C THR A 126 9.09 26.62 8.58
N GLU A 127 8.01 26.26 9.29
CA GLU A 127 7.61 26.93 10.52
C GLU A 127 8.64 26.80 11.63
N ARG A 128 9.22 25.63 11.81
CA ARG A 128 10.33 25.42 12.76
C ARG A 128 11.55 26.28 12.42
N HIS A 129 11.89 26.35 11.15
CA HIS A 129 13.02 27.16 10.68
C HIS A 129 12.78 28.66 10.92
N LYS A 130 11.59 29.15 10.61
CA LYS A 130 11.19 30.53 10.90
C LYS A 130 11.24 30.84 12.42
N ALA A 131 10.74 29.95 13.25
CA ALA A 131 10.79 30.08 14.71
C ALA A 131 12.23 30.13 15.23
N GLN A 132 13.12 29.29 14.69
CA GLN A 132 14.51 29.23 15.06
C GLN A 132 15.26 30.53 14.67
N ILE A 133 14.98 31.10 13.51
CA ILE A 133 15.53 32.39 13.07
C ILE A 133 15.08 33.52 14.03
N LYS A 134 13.80 33.53 14.41
CA LYS A 134 13.28 34.52 15.37
C LYS A 134 13.96 34.44 16.72
N LEU A 135 14.18 33.22 17.24
CA LEU A 135 14.86 33.00 18.52
C LEU A 135 16.32 33.45 18.47
N SER A 136 17.04 33.12 17.40
CA SER A 136 18.43 33.56 17.25
C SER A 136 18.57 35.08 17.08
N ALA A 137 17.62 35.74 16.41
CA ALA A 137 17.58 37.18 16.32
C ALA A 137 17.30 37.86 17.67
N GLN A 138 16.51 37.25 18.55
CA GLN A 138 16.25 37.75 19.91
C GLN A 138 17.45 37.56 20.84
N GLN A 139 18.26 36.53 20.64
CA GLN A 139 19.46 36.27 21.43
C GLN A 139 20.68 37.07 20.98
N GLY A 140 20.67 37.63 19.78
CA GLY A 140 21.76 38.45 19.24
C GLY A 140 21.62 39.96 19.48
N ALA A 141 20.60 40.34 20.20
CA ALA A 141 20.38 41.76 20.52
C ALA A 141 21.00 42.14 21.84
#